data_5eea46e99c4e47303f84571aada2a722
#
_entry.id   5eea46e99c4e47303f84571aada2a722
#
_cell.length_a   1.000
_cell.length_b   1.000
_cell.length_c   1.000
_cell.angle_alpha   90.00
_cell.angle_beta   90.00
_cell.angle_gamma   90.00
#
_symmetry.space_group_name_H-M   'P 1'
#
loop_
_entity.id
_entity.type
_entity.pdbx_description
1 polymer ?
#
loop_
_entity_poly.entity_id
_entity_poly.type
_entity_poly.pdbx_seq_one_letter_code
_entity_poly.pdbx_strand_id
1 'polypeptide(L)'
;MYKVAIIGFFSLILTAAPLLAQENTLRVTENSIVRLSCIEVDPAQLTEYCRFAEECGRTSMAKEPGVLFMYSMSDKRQPNKITILEIYADRAAYESHIKTPHFQKYKQGTIKMVQKLELLDQTPLIPNMKMK
;
A
#
# COMPACT_ATOMS: atom_id res chain seq x y z
N MET A 1 55.22 -50.64 9.42
CA MET A 1 55.01 -49.17 9.47
C MET A 1 53.58 -48.90 9.09
N TYR A 2 52.70 -48.59 10.04
CA TYR A 2 51.32 -48.28 9.80
C TYR A 2 51.15 -46.72 9.82
N LYS A 3 50.75 -46.18 8.69
CA LYS A 3 50.37 -44.73 8.61
C LYS A 3 48.94 -44.56 9.13
N VAL A 4 48.79 -43.88 10.26
CA VAL A 4 47.50 -43.49 10.79
C VAL A 4 47.09 -42.21 10.08
N ALA A 5 46.02 -42.25 9.28
CA ALA A 5 45.40 -41.06 8.68
C ALA A 5 44.47 -40.41 9.72
N ILE A 6 44.76 -39.18 10.12
CA ILE A 6 43.93 -38.37 10.97
C ILE A 6 42.88 -37.70 10.07
N ILE A 7 41.65 -38.20 10.17
CA ILE A 7 40.51 -37.55 9.51
C ILE A 7 40.04 -36.38 10.39
N GLY A 8 40.40 -35.16 9.97
CA GLY A 8 39.91 -33.96 10.63
C GLY A 8 38.41 -33.75 10.35
N PHE A 9 37.60 -33.83 11.39
CA PHE A 9 36.22 -33.43 11.36
C PHE A 9 36.17 -31.88 11.28
N PHE A 10 35.87 -31.33 10.10
CA PHE A 10 35.50 -29.92 9.97
C PHE A 10 34.06 -29.76 10.42
N SER A 11 33.86 -29.28 11.64
CA SER A 11 32.53 -28.92 12.13
C SER A 11 32.13 -27.57 11.49
N LEU A 12 31.22 -27.64 10.52
CA LEU A 12 30.61 -26.45 9.90
C LEU A 12 29.64 -25.83 10.91
N ILE A 13 30.09 -24.81 11.63
CA ILE A 13 29.22 -24.02 12.48
C ILE A 13 28.39 -23.12 11.56
N LEU A 14 27.17 -23.55 11.29
CA LEU A 14 26.17 -22.72 10.61
C LEU A 14 25.68 -21.66 11.61
N THR A 15 26.29 -20.48 11.58
CA THR A 15 25.80 -19.32 12.34
C THR A 15 24.52 -18.84 11.65
N ALA A 16 23.38 -19.17 12.22
CA ALA A 16 22.12 -18.53 11.86
C ALA A 16 22.23 -17.04 12.20
N ALA A 17 22.33 -16.20 11.17
CA ALA A 17 22.21 -14.77 11.34
C ALA A 17 20.82 -14.47 11.93
N PRO A 18 20.72 -13.61 12.96
CA PRO A 18 19.43 -13.23 13.50
C PRO A 18 18.62 -12.58 12.35
N LEU A 19 17.44 -13.12 12.09
CA LEU A 19 16.46 -12.48 11.21
C LEU A 19 16.06 -11.18 11.90
N LEU A 20 16.72 -10.08 11.52
CA LEU A 20 16.34 -8.76 11.98
C LEU A 20 14.89 -8.56 11.57
N ALA A 21 14.00 -8.49 12.53
CA ALA A 21 12.61 -8.14 12.30
C ALA A 21 12.61 -6.80 11.57
N GLN A 22 12.16 -6.80 10.33
CA GLN A 22 12.06 -5.58 9.52
C GLN A 22 11.08 -4.67 10.25
N GLU A 23 11.57 -3.56 10.77
CA GLU A 23 10.69 -2.58 11.43
C GLU A 23 9.66 -2.08 10.41
N ASN A 24 8.40 -2.35 10.68
CA ASN A 24 7.28 -1.92 9.84
C ASN A 24 7.03 -0.43 10.09
N THR A 25 7.87 0.42 9.51
CA THR A 25 7.81 1.87 9.64
C THR A 25 7.31 2.48 8.34
N LEU A 26 6.22 3.22 8.44
CA LEU A 26 5.74 4.04 7.32
C LEU A 26 6.70 5.22 7.15
N ARG A 27 7.49 5.22 6.08
CA ARG A 27 8.46 6.27 5.79
C ARG A 27 7.84 7.36 4.93
N VAL A 28 7.33 8.39 5.59
CA VAL A 28 6.81 9.60 4.96
C VAL A 28 7.86 10.68 5.03
N THR A 29 8.18 11.32 3.91
CA THR A 29 9.14 12.42 3.79
C THR A 29 8.43 13.70 3.32
N GLU A 30 9.14 14.79 3.24
CA GLU A 30 8.64 16.05 2.67
C GLU A 30 8.24 15.94 1.19
N ASN A 31 8.81 14.96 0.46
CA ASN A 31 8.47 14.69 -0.94
C ASN A 31 7.27 13.76 -1.11
N SER A 32 6.81 13.14 -0.03
CA SER A 32 5.67 12.23 -0.06
C SER A 32 4.36 12.97 -0.35
N ILE A 33 3.48 12.32 -1.09
CA ILE A 33 2.11 12.79 -1.26
C ILE A 33 1.24 12.06 -0.25
N VAL A 34 0.59 12.81 0.64
CA VAL A 34 -0.45 12.31 1.56
C VAL A 34 -1.77 12.92 1.13
N ARG A 35 -2.75 12.10 0.83
CA ARG A 35 -4.01 12.54 0.23
C ARG A 35 -5.21 11.81 0.83
N LEU A 36 -6.30 12.55 0.99
CA LEU A 36 -7.63 12.00 1.16
C LEU A 36 -8.39 12.13 -0.14
N SER A 37 -8.84 11.01 -0.69
CA SER A 37 -9.83 10.98 -1.76
C SER A 37 -11.20 10.81 -1.13
N CYS A 38 -12.02 11.87 -1.16
CA CYS A 38 -13.38 11.87 -0.64
C CYS A 38 -14.34 11.67 -1.79
N ILE A 39 -15.10 10.58 -1.77
CA ILE A 39 -15.88 10.09 -2.90
C ILE A 39 -17.32 9.89 -2.46
N GLU A 40 -18.26 10.42 -3.22
CA GLU A 40 -19.68 10.10 -3.08
C GLU A 40 -20.11 9.24 -4.25
N VAL A 41 -20.62 8.06 -3.93
CA VAL A 41 -21.00 7.02 -4.89
C VAL A 41 -22.53 6.97 -5.01
N ASP A 42 -23.04 6.70 -6.19
CA ASP A 42 -24.46 6.36 -6.33
C ASP A 42 -24.80 5.16 -5.43
N PRO A 43 -25.73 5.30 -4.48
CA PRO A 43 -26.07 4.22 -3.55
C PRO A 43 -26.48 2.93 -4.25
N ALA A 44 -27.10 3.02 -5.42
CA ALA A 44 -27.53 1.85 -6.20
C ALA A 44 -26.34 1.05 -6.78
N GLN A 45 -25.17 1.67 -6.88
CA GLN A 45 -23.95 1.08 -7.45
C GLN A 45 -22.85 0.84 -6.41
N LEU A 46 -23.14 1.08 -5.13
CA LEU A 46 -22.15 1.02 -4.06
C LEU A 46 -21.42 -0.32 -3.98
N THR A 47 -22.15 -1.43 -4.06
CA THR A 47 -21.55 -2.78 -3.99
C THR A 47 -20.53 -3.01 -5.10
N GLU A 48 -20.88 -2.63 -6.32
CA GLU A 48 -19.97 -2.80 -7.47
C GLU A 48 -18.79 -1.83 -7.39
N TYR A 49 -19.00 -0.60 -6.96
CA TYR A 49 -17.94 0.35 -6.68
C TYR A 49 -16.92 -0.21 -5.67
N CYS A 50 -17.41 -0.74 -4.54
CA CYS A 50 -16.54 -1.32 -3.51
C CYS A 50 -15.69 -2.48 -4.05
N ARG A 51 -16.21 -3.30 -4.93
CA ARG A 51 -15.47 -4.38 -5.58
C ARG A 51 -14.29 -3.85 -6.40
N PHE A 52 -14.51 -2.81 -7.21
CA PHE A 52 -13.43 -2.17 -7.97
C PHE A 52 -12.39 -1.50 -7.07
N ALA A 53 -12.83 -0.79 -6.05
CA ALA A 53 -11.94 -0.10 -5.11
C ALA A 53 -11.09 -1.09 -4.31
N GLU A 54 -11.67 -2.20 -3.85
CA GLU A 54 -10.95 -3.26 -3.13
C GLU A 54 -9.89 -3.91 -4.03
N GLU A 55 -10.23 -4.28 -5.26
CA GLU A 55 -9.28 -4.88 -6.20
C GLU A 55 -8.11 -3.93 -6.48
N CYS A 56 -8.39 -2.66 -6.73
CA CYS A 56 -7.38 -1.65 -6.99
C CYS A 56 -6.45 -1.46 -5.78
N GLY A 57 -7.02 -1.23 -4.60
CA GLY A 57 -6.25 -0.99 -3.38
C GLY A 57 -5.36 -2.17 -3.00
N ARG A 58 -5.88 -3.40 -3.04
CA ARG A 58 -5.09 -4.61 -2.76
C ARG A 58 -3.95 -4.78 -3.76
N THR A 59 -4.22 -4.56 -5.04
CA THR A 59 -3.21 -4.70 -6.09
C THR A 59 -2.13 -3.64 -5.96
N SER A 60 -2.49 -2.39 -5.69
CA SER A 60 -1.56 -1.29 -5.49
C SER A 60 -0.63 -1.57 -4.32
N MET A 61 -1.17 -1.95 -3.16
CA MET A 61 -0.37 -2.27 -1.98
C MET A 61 0.55 -3.49 -2.18
N ALA A 62 0.14 -4.45 -3.02
CA ALA A 62 0.92 -5.66 -3.27
C ALA A 62 2.02 -5.48 -4.33
N LYS A 63 1.82 -4.60 -5.32
CA LYS A 63 2.66 -4.53 -6.51
C LYS A 63 3.43 -3.23 -6.70
N GLU A 64 3.02 -2.16 -6.02
CA GLU A 64 3.60 -0.84 -6.22
C GLU A 64 4.43 -0.41 -5.01
N PRO A 65 5.77 -0.53 -5.05
CA PRO A 65 6.62 -0.14 -3.90
C PRO A 65 6.52 1.35 -3.56
N GLY A 66 6.13 2.19 -4.51
CA GLY A 66 5.92 3.62 -4.29
C GLY A 66 4.57 3.98 -3.67
N VAL A 67 3.62 3.04 -3.57
CA VAL A 67 2.38 3.19 -2.79
C VAL A 67 2.68 2.74 -1.37
N LEU A 68 2.94 3.69 -0.47
CA LEU A 68 3.32 3.41 0.90
C LEU A 68 2.13 2.99 1.75
N PHE A 69 0.96 3.56 1.47
CA PHE A 69 -0.28 3.26 2.17
C PHE A 69 -1.48 3.58 1.29
N MET A 70 -2.48 2.69 1.31
CA MET A 70 -3.76 2.92 0.65
C MET A 70 -4.85 2.19 1.43
N TYR A 71 -5.77 2.97 2.03
CA TYR A 71 -6.81 2.42 2.90
C TYR A 71 -8.15 3.08 2.63
N SER A 72 -9.10 2.29 2.16
CA SER A 72 -10.44 2.76 1.82
C SER A 72 -11.40 2.51 2.97
N MET A 73 -12.21 3.52 3.28
CA MET A 73 -13.17 3.51 4.38
C MET A 73 -14.52 4.01 3.88
N SER A 74 -15.59 3.43 4.41
CA SER A 74 -16.97 3.87 4.20
C SER A 74 -17.50 4.53 5.48
N ASP A 75 -18.22 5.64 5.36
CA ASP A 75 -18.89 6.25 6.50
C ASP A 75 -20.00 5.31 7.03
N LYS A 76 -20.03 5.09 8.34
CA LYS A 76 -20.99 4.17 8.96
C LYS A 76 -22.46 4.62 8.84
N ARG A 77 -22.70 5.93 8.79
CA ARG A 77 -24.05 6.52 8.71
C ARG A 77 -24.48 6.79 7.27
N GLN A 78 -23.51 7.01 6.38
CA GLN A 78 -23.73 7.25 4.96
C GLN A 78 -22.78 6.38 4.14
N PRO A 79 -23.09 5.07 3.96
CA PRO A 79 -22.15 4.10 3.39
C PRO A 79 -21.67 4.41 1.96
N ASN A 80 -22.40 5.25 1.22
CA ASN A 80 -22.01 5.72 -0.10
C ASN A 80 -20.95 6.84 -0.08
N LYS A 81 -20.57 7.32 1.10
CA LYS A 81 -19.45 8.24 1.29
C LYS A 81 -18.19 7.46 1.64
N ILE A 82 -17.27 7.44 0.70
CA ILE A 82 -16.01 6.71 0.79
C ILE A 82 -14.88 7.71 0.99
N THR A 83 -13.97 7.39 1.88
CA THR A 83 -12.70 8.11 2.04
C THR A 83 -11.56 7.15 1.84
N ILE A 84 -10.61 7.51 0.98
CA ILE A 84 -9.39 6.73 0.78
C ILE A 84 -8.23 7.56 1.32
N LEU A 85 -7.51 7.03 2.30
CA LEU A 85 -6.22 7.58 2.71
C LEU A 85 -5.14 6.97 1.81
N GLU A 86 -4.43 7.84 1.10
CA GLU A 86 -3.41 7.48 0.13
C GLU A 86 -2.08 8.14 0.52
N ILE A 87 -1.01 7.34 0.55
CA ILE A 87 0.34 7.85 0.77
C ILE A 87 1.26 7.28 -0.30
N TYR A 88 1.86 8.17 -1.08
CA TYR A 88 2.84 7.84 -2.12
C TYR A 88 4.22 8.32 -1.68
N ALA A 89 5.27 7.57 -2.03
CA ALA A 89 6.64 7.90 -1.70
C ALA A 89 7.04 9.30 -2.21
N ASP A 90 6.58 9.63 -3.43
CA ASP A 90 6.83 10.91 -4.09
C ASP A 90 5.87 11.12 -5.27
N ARG A 91 6.07 12.22 -5.99
CA ARG A 91 5.30 12.56 -7.20
C ARG A 91 5.43 11.50 -8.29
N ALA A 92 6.62 10.95 -8.51
CA ALA A 92 6.84 9.92 -9.53
C ALA A 92 6.07 8.62 -9.23
N ALA A 93 6.01 8.23 -7.96
CA ALA A 93 5.20 7.09 -7.52
C ALA A 93 3.70 7.29 -7.79
N TYR A 94 3.17 8.47 -7.50
CA TYR A 94 1.80 8.82 -7.84
C TYR A 94 1.54 8.78 -9.36
N GLU A 95 2.41 9.39 -10.15
CA GLU A 95 2.28 9.41 -11.62
C GLU A 95 2.41 8.02 -12.24
N SER A 96 3.19 7.15 -11.62
CA SER A 96 3.26 5.73 -11.99
C SER A 96 1.95 5.02 -11.66
N HIS A 97 1.44 5.21 -10.43
CA HIS A 97 0.20 4.59 -9.95
C HIS A 97 -0.97 4.84 -10.88
N ILE A 98 -1.23 6.08 -11.26
CA ILE A 98 -2.37 6.45 -12.10
C ILE A 98 -2.30 5.88 -13.52
N LYS A 99 -1.15 5.38 -13.96
CA LYS A 99 -0.95 4.73 -15.27
C LYS A 99 -1.06 3.21 -15.21
N THR A 100 -1.15 2.63 -14.00
CA THR A 100 -1.21 1.16 -13.84
C THR A 100 -2.51 0.59 -14.42
N PRO A 101 -2.50 -0.65 -14.91
CA PRO A 101 -3.70 -1.29 -15.44
C PRO A 101 -4.82 -1.41 -14.40
N HIS A 102 -4.48 -1.69 -13.12
CA HIS A 102 -5.47 -1.83 -12.06
C HIS A 102 -6.10 -0.48 -11.67
N PHE A 103 -5.33 0.62 -11.65
CA PHE A 103 -5.91 1.94 -11.45
C PHE A 103 -6.82 2.35 -12.62
N GLN A 104 -6.38 2.13 -13.86
CA GLN A 104 -7.18 2.44 -15.04
C GLN A 104 -8.47 1.62 -15.09
N LYS A 105 -8.42 0.34 -14.73
CA LYS A 105 -9.61 -0.51 -14.59
C LYS A 105 -10.58 0.06 -13.53
N TYR A 106 -10.06 0.42 -12.36
CA TYR A 106 -10.86 1.06 -11.31
C TYR A 106 -11.49 2.35 -11.83
N LYS A 107 -10.68 3.28 -12.34
CA LYS A 107 -11.16 4.59 -12.79
C LYS A 107 -12.22 4.48 -13.86
N GLN A 108 -11.98 3.72 -14.90
CA GLN A 108 -12.91 3.55 -16.02
C GLN A 108 -14.16 2.80 -15.60
N GLY A 109 -14.03 1.77 -14.77
CA GLY A 109 -15.15 0.98 -14.27
C GLY A 109 -16.07 1.75 -13.33
N THR A 110 -15.55 2.74 -12.60
CA THR A 110 -16.32 3.47 -11.57
C THR A 110 -16.76 4.89 -11.96
N ILE A 111 -16.27 5.43 -13.08
CA ILE A 111 -16.49 6.84 -13.45
C ILE A 111 -17.95 7.24 -13.50
N LYS A 112 -18.84 6.34 -13.89
CA LYS A 112 -20.29 6.58 -13.94
C LYS A 112 -21.00 6.35 -12.61
N MET A 113 -20.31 5.75 -11.64
CA MET A 113 -20.82 5.48 -10.28
C MET A 113 -20.54 6.62 -9.34
N VAL A 114 -19.52 7.42 -9.63
CA VAL A 114 -19.07 8.52 -8.77
C VAL A 114 -19.89 9.78 -9.05
N GLN A 115 -20.58 10.27 -8.03
CA GLN A 115 -21.36 11.50 -8.07
C GLN A 115 -20.53 12.72 -7.66
N LYS A 116 -19.56 12.53 -6.76
CA LYS A 116 -18.65 13.58 -6.30
C LYS A 116 -17.28 13.00 -6.00
N LEU A 117 -16.23 13.75 -6.33
CA LEU A 117 -14.85 13.44 -5.99
C LEU A 117 -14.13 14.69 -5.54
N GLU A 118 -13.52 14.65 -4.36
CA GLU A 118 -12.60 15.68 -3.85
C GLU A 118 -11.26 15.02 -3.50
N LEU A 119 -10.18 15.62 -3.98
CA LEU A 119 -8.81 15.19 -3.67
C LEU A 119 -8.20 16.25 -2.74
N LEU A 120 -7.95 15.86 -1.49
CA LEU A 120 -7.49 16.77 -0.44
C LEU A 120 -6.08 16.38 -0.01
N ASP A 121 -5.08 17.13 -0.47
CA ASP A 121 -3.70 16.94 -0.05
C ASP A 121 -3.52 17.33 1.42
N GLN A 122 -2.78 16.51 2.16
CA GLN A 122 -2.60 16.60 3.60
C GLN A 122 -1.12 16.76 3.95
N THR A 123 -0.84 17.47 5.04
CA THR A 123 0.49 17.51 5.64
C THR A 123 0.50 16.61 6.88
N PRO A 124 1.36 15.57 6.93
CA PRO A 124 1.43 14.69 8.09
C PRO A 124 1.96 15.46 9.32
N LEU A 125 1.28 15.32 10.45
CA LEU A 125 1.75 15.90 11.73
C LEU A 125 2.88 15.06 12.34
N ILE A 126 2.86 13.76 12.11
CA ILE A 126 3.84 12.80 12.63
C ILE A 126 4.38 11.97 11.46
N PRO A 127 5.41 12.47 10.75
CA PRO A 127 6.08 11.67 9.73
C PRO A 127 6.83 10.48 10.37
N ASN A 128 7.07 9.42 9.61
CA ASN A 128 7.78 8.23 10.06
C ASN A 128 7.12 7.51 11.25
N MET A 129 5.80 7.53 11.33
CA MET A 129 5.08 6.80 12.37
C MET A 129 5.35 5.30 12.29
N LYS A 130 5.71 4.70 13.44
CA LYS A 130 5.90 3.26 13.54
C LYS A 130 4.53 2.57 13.52
N MET A 131 4.38 1.60 12.62
CA MET A 131 3.20 0.73 12.57
C MET A 131 3.38 -0.43 13.55
N LYS A 132 2.35 -0.76 14.31
CA LYS A 132 2.36 -1.88 15.26
C LYS A 132 1.92 -3.18 14.58
#